data_f17b6b75b069f3e346cf11dfe2559010
#
_entry.id   f17b6b75b069f3e346cf11dfe2559010
#
_cell.length_a   1.000
_cell.length_b   1.000
_cell.length_c   1.000
_cell.angle_alpha   90.00
_cell.angle_beta   90.00
_cell.angle_gamma   90.00
#
_symmetry.space_group_name_H-M   'P 1'
#
loop_
_entity.id
_entity.type
_entity.pdbx_description
1 polymer ?
#
loop_
_entity_poly.entity_id
_entity_poly.type
_entity_poly.pdbx_seq_one_letter_code
_entity_poly.pdbx_strand_id
1 'polypeptide(L)'
;MKKKLMALLLCLAMCLGLTACGAGGSGTAENSTDISDELTYTDSTKLEYAQKFTIDNYEGGYALITVADDGRFLVVPEGKEAPADLAKDITVLQQPIQNIYLVASAVMDMFVSLDALDTIRFSGTKTEGWYIDAAKAAMENGDILYAGKYSAPDYEQILAQNCGLAIENTMISHTPEVQEQLEKFGIPVLVDHSSYEPNPLGRTEWVKLYGLLTGHEEEAEAAFAKEADAFEAISGEAATGKTVAFFYITSNGEANVRKSADYLPKMIELAGGTYIFRELGDEDDAMSTLSMQMEEFYAGAKDADYIIYNSTIEGQLSSVDELLAKSPLLQKFKAVQEGHVYCTTKNLYQSTMELGTITSDIHRMLVGDDGDLTYLYKLN
;
A
#
# COMPACT_ATOMS: atom_id res chain seq x y z
N MET A 1 -45.91 -19.91 47.43
CA MET A 1 -46.13 -19.54 46.01
C MET A 1 -46.05 -18.02 45.74
N LYS A 2 -46.45 -17.13 46.66
CA LYS A 2 -46.43 -15.65 46.46
C LYS A 2 -45.02 -15.02 46.40
N LYS A 3 -44.00 -15.59 47.06
CA LYS A 3 -42.62 -15.08 47.03
C LYS A 3 -41.85 -15.43 45.74
N LYS A 4 -42.20 -16.49 45.02
CA LYS A 4 -41.56 -16.85 43.74
C LYS A 4 -42.13 -16.05 42.57
N LEU A 5 -43.36 -15.57 42.66
CA LEU A 5 -44.02 -14.74 41.63
C LEU A 5 -43.48 -13.31 41.66
N MET A 6 -43.12 -12.78 42.87
CA MET A 6 -42.56 -11.47 43.05
C MET A 6 -41.09 -11.35 42.54
N ALA A 7 -40.33 -12.44 42.63
CA ALA A 7 -38.97 -12.53 42.07
C ALA A 7 -38.95 -12.56 40.54
N LEU A 8 -39.96 -13.18 39.90
CA LEU A 8 -40.09 -13.26 38.44
C LEU A 8 -40.50 -11.91 37.84
N LEU A 9 -41.34 -11.11 38.55
CA LEU A 9 -41.76 -9.78 38.14
C LEU A 9 -40.63 -8.74 38.29
N LEU A 10 -39.71 -8.93 39.26
CA LEU A 10 -38.55 -8.05 39.43
C LEU A 10 -37.47 -8.30 38.35
N CYS A 11 -37.31 -9.55 37.88
CA CYS A 11 -36.39 -9.84 36.75
C CYS A 11 -36.92 -9.34 35.43
N LEU A 12 -38.24 -9.28 35.21
CA LEU A 12 -38.80 -8.78 33.95
C LEU A 12 -38.76 -7.24 33.86
N ALA A 13 -38.74 -6.53 35.02
CA ALA A 13 -38.61 -5.07 35.08
C ALA A 13 -37.14 -4.59 34.87
N MET A 14 -36.12 -5.46 35.04
CA MET A 14 -34.71 -5.12 34.79
C MET A 14 -34.28 -5.34 33.36
N CYS A 15 -35.04 -6.03 32.53
CA CYS A 15 -34.72 -6.25 31.11
C CYS A 15 -35.27 -5.14 30.17
N LEU A 16 -36.01 -4.15 30.69
CA LEU A 16 -36.58 -3.04 29.91
C LEU A 16 -35.88 -1.69 30.15
N GLY A 17 -34.78 -1.68 30.89
CA GLY A 17 -34.07 -0.45 31.29
C GLY A 17 -32.64 -0.28 30.69
N LEU A 18 -32.23 -1.07 29.69
CA LEU A 18 -30.87 -1.05 29.14
C LEU A 18 -30.78 -0.61 27.68
N THR A 19 -31.70 0.22 27.25
CA THR A 19 -31.61 0.89 25.95
C THR A 19 -31.64 2.42 26.09
N ALA A 20 -30.74 2.97 26.92
CA ALA A 20 -30.41 4.40 26.87
C ALA A 20 -29.17 4.66 27.71
N CYS A 21 -28.10 5.06 27.07
CA CYS A 21 -26.83 5.61 27.53
C CYS A 21 -25.62 4.70 27.34
N GLY A 22 -25.07 4.80 26.17
CA GLY A 22 -23.71 4.43 25.81
C GLY A 22 -23.22 5.40 24.76
N ALA A 23 -23.25 6.71 25.09
CA ALA A 23 -22.50 7.70 24.36
C ALA A 23 -21.07 7.68 24.91
N GLY A 24 -20.28 6.72 24.44
CA GLY A 24 -18.83 6.71 24.52
C GLY A 24 -18.34 7.01 23.12
N GLY A 25 -17.98 8.26 22.85
CA GLY A 25 -17.47 8.68 21.55
C GLY A 25 -16.12 8.07 21.28
N SER A 26 -16.08 7.05 20.45
CA SER A 26 -15.04 6.86 19.47
C SER A 26 -15.58 7.54 18.22
N GLY A 27 -15.01 8.68 17.86
CA GLY A 27 -15.38 9.39 16.62
C GLY A 27 -14.92 8.56 15.45
N THR A 28 -15.73 7.60 15.02
CA THR A 28 -15.80 7.24 13.60
C THR A 28 -16.43 8.45 12.95
N ALA A 29 -15.67 9.19 12.12
CA ALA A 29 -16.26 10.10 11.18
C ALA A 29 -17.35 9.30 10.47
N GLU A 30 -18.63 9.64 10.69
CA GLU A 30 -19.72 9.11 9.89
C GLU A 30 -19.40 9.53 8.45
N ASN A 31 -19.10 8.57 7.58
CA ASN A 31 -19.00 8.77 6.15
C ASN A 31 -20.41 9.12 5.67
N SER A 32 -20.76 10.41 5.77
CA SER A 32 -22.03 10.89 5.28
C SER A 32 -21.92 11.00 3.76
N THR A 33 -22.78 10.26 3.07
CA THR A 33 -22.99 10.41 1.61
C THR A 33 -23.77 11.67 1.26
N ASP A 34 -24.29 12.37 2.26
CA ASP A 34 -25.00 13.64 2.14
C ASP A 34 -24.00 14.80 2.25
N ILE A 35 -23.38 15.14 1.12
CA ILE A 35 -22.30 16.12 1.03
C ILE A 35 -22.71 17.47 0.42
N SER A 36 -23.86 17.52 -0.24
CA SER A 36 -24.46 18.70 -0.90
C SER A 36 -25.90 18.40 -1.26
N ASP A 37 -26.77 19.40 -1.12
CA ASP A 37 -28.18 19.32 -1.58
C ASP A 37 -28.30 19.19 -3.11
N GLU A 38 -27.24 19.55 -3.86
CA GLU A 38 -27.19 19.50 -5.32
C GLU A 38 -26.77 18.13 -5.87
N LEU A 39 -26.27 17.21 -5.03
CA LEU A 39 -25.78 15.89 -5.44
C LEU A 39 -26.67 14.77 -4.90
N THR A 40 -27.08 13.88 -5.80
CA THR A 40 -27.84 12.68 -5.43
C THR A 40 -26.91 11.46 -5.43
N TYR A 41 -26.72 10.85 -4.26
CA TYR A 41 -25.97 9.60 -4.13
C TYR A 41 -26.62 8.47 -4.94
N THR A 42 -25.84 7.66 -5.62
CA THR A 42 -26.30 6.50 -6.40
C THR A 42 -25.90 5.18 -5.76
N ASP A 43 -24.62 4.96 -5.61
CA ASP A 43 -24.05 3.74 -5.05
C ASP A 43 -22.60 3.99 -4.59
N SER A 44 -21.98 2.99 -3.97
CA SER A 44 -20.54 2.99 -3.67
C SER A 44 -19.83 1.96 -4.53
N THR A 45 -18.66 2.31 -5.03
CA THR A 45 -17.80 1.37 -5.76
C THR A 45 -17.44 0.21 -4.84
N LYS A 46 -17.69 -1.02 -5.30
CA LYS A 46 -17.37 -2.21 -4.51
C LYS A 46 -15.86 -2.41 -4.49
N LEU A 47 -15.29 -2.34 -3.29
CA LEU A 47 -13.93 -2.75 -3.00
C LEU A 47 -13.96 -4.10 -2.28
N GLU A 48 -13.11 -5.03 -2.71
CA GLU A 48 -13.12 -6.39 -2.17
C GLU A 48 -12.05 -6.59 -1.09
N TYR A 49 -10.95 -5.85 -1.18
CA TYR A 49 -9.78 -6.02 -0.34
C TYR A 49 -9.27 -4.73 0.29
N ALA A 50 -9.34 -3.61 -0.43
CA ALA A 50 -8.89 -2.32 0.06
C ALA A 50 -9.76 -1.82 1.23
N GLN A 51 -9.11 -1.30 2.25
CA GLN A 51 -9.75 -0.87 3.50
C GLN A 51 -9.45 0.60 3.84
N LYS A 52 -8.51 1.21 3.13
CA LYS A 52 -8.02 2.56 3.46
C LYS A 52 -8.66 3.66 2.62
N PHE A 53 -9.54 3.31 1.66
CA PHE A 53 -10.34 4.30 0.94
C PHE A 53 -11.72 3.76 0.61
N THR A 54 -12.65 4.68 0.27
CA THR A 54 -13.95 4.39 -0.33
C THR A 54 -14.20 5.33 -1.50
N ILE A 55 -15.10 4.93 -2.41
CA ILE A 55 -15.58 5.77 -3.51
C ILE A 55 -17.11 5.70 -3.50
N ASP A 56 -17.74 6.85 -3.28
CA ASP A 56 -19.19 7.02 -3.32
C ASP A 56 -19.57 7.78 -4.60
N ASN A 57 -20.46 7.21 -5.40
CA ASN A 57 -20.85 7.72 -6.70
C ASN A 57 -22.13 8.55 -6.61
N TYR A 58 -22.22 9.60 -7.42
CA TYR A 58 -23.37 10.52 -7.49
C TYR A 58 -23.87 10.68 -8.92
N GLU A 59 -25.15 11.05 -9.06
CA GLU A 59 -25.72 11.36 -10.36
C GLU A 59 -24.87 12.38 -11.12
N GLY A 60 -24.71 12.13 -12.41
CA GLY A 60 -23.93 13.02 -13.27
C GLY A 60 -22.43 12.73 -13.31
N GLY A 61 -21.96 11.63 -12.71
CA GLY A 61 -20.56 11.20 -12.78
C GLY A 61 -19.66 11.84 -11.72
N TYR A 62 -20.21 12.54 -10.73
CA TYR A 62 -19.43 12.97 -9.58
C TYR A 62 -19.09 11.76 -8.70
N ALA A 63 -17.95 11.79 -8.06
CA ALA A 63 -17.53 10.74 -7.12
C ALA A 63 -16.80 11.34 -5.91
N LEU A 64 -17.14 10.88 -4.73
CA LEU A 64 -16.45 11.22 -3.48
C LEU A 64 -15.48 10.12 -3.12
N ILE A 65 -14.20 10.45 -3.10
CA ILE A 65 -13.17 9.60 -2.55
C ILE A 65 -13.00 9.98 -1.08
N THR A 66 -13.06 9.01 -0.17
CA THR A 66 -12.67 9.19 1.23
C THR A 66 -11.45 8.32 1.50
N VAL A 67 -10.33 8.94 1.87
CA VAL A 67 -9.11 8.24 2.30
C VAL A 67 -9.07 8.23 3.82
N ALA A 68 -8.92 7.05 4.41
CA ALA A 68 -8.93 6.90 5.86
C ALA A 68 -7.82 7.76 6.51
N ASP A 69 -8.20 8.52 7.54
CA ASP A 69 -7.32 9.39 8.32
C ASP A 69 -6.65 10.55 7.56
N ASP A 70 -7.03 10.79 6.28
CA ASP A 70 -6.36 11.80 5.45
C ASP A 70 -7.32 12.86 4.90
N GLY A 71 -8.39 12.48 4.21
CA GLY A 71 -9.31 13.48 3.67
C GLY A 71 -10.41 12.95 2.77
N ARG A 72 -11.25 13.90 2.33
CA ARG A 72 -12.36 13.67 1.42
C ARG A 72 -12.18 14.50 0.16
N PHE A 73 -12.35 13.88 -0.99
CA PHE A 73 -12.05 14.49 -2.29
C PHE A 73 -13.23 14.29 -3.24
N LEU A 74 -13.86 15.37 -3.68
CA LEU A 74 -14.91 15.30 -4.71
C LEU A 74 -14.28 15.39 -6.10
N VAL A 75 -14.34 14.32 -6.84
CA VAL A 75 -14.00 14.30 -8.27
C VAL A 75 -15.16 14.90 -9.03
N VAL A 76 -14.89 16.02 -9.71
CA VAL A 76 -15.85 16.75 -10.54
C VAL A 76 -15.56 16.45 -12.01
N PRO A 77 -16.52 15.90 -12.76
CA PRO A 77 -16.32 15.57 -14.18
C PRO A 77 -15.96 16.77 -15.03
N GLU A 78 -15.26 16.54 -16.12
CA GLU A 78 -14.94 17.58 -17.11
C GLU A 78 -16.22 18.30 -17.59
N GLY A 79 -16.14 19.63 -17.64
CA GLY A 79 -17.23 20.50 -18.08
C GLY A 79 -18.35 20.68 -17.07
N LYS A 80 -18.21 20.17 -15.84
CA LYS A 80 -19.12 20.41 -14.72
C LYS A 80 -18.49 21.30 -13.66
N GLU A 81 -19.33 21.92 -12.82
CA GLU A 81 -18.91 22.74 -11.71
C GLU A 81 -19.12 22.01 -10.38
N ALA A 82 -18.30 22.27 -9.39
CA ALA A 82 -18.51 21.76 -8.03
C ALA A 82 -19.77 22.41 -7.42
N PRO A 83 -20.55 21.67 -6.59
CA PRO A 83 -21.70 22.23 -5.87
C PRO A 83 -21.33 23.46 -5.06
N ALA A 84 -22.23 24.47 -5.06
CA ALA A 84 -21.99 25.71 -4.33
C ALA A 84 -22.08 25.54 -2.81
N ASP A 85 -22.82 24.51 -2.35
CA ASP A 85 -23.08 24.18 -0.94
C ASP A 85 -22.21 23.02 -0.43
N LEU A 86 -21.15 22.65 -1.19
CA LEU A 86 -20.26 21.54 -0.82
C LEU A 86 -19.70 21.70 0.61
N ALA A 87 -19.66 20.61 1.35
CA ALA A 87 -19.09 20.58 2.70
C ALA A 87 -17.62 21.05 2.68
N LYS A 88 -17.24 21.86 3.67
CA LYS A 88 -15.96 22.60 3.69
C LYS A 88 -14.72 21.73 3.87
N ASP A 89 -14.88 20.52 4.37
CA ASP A 89 -13.85 19.52 4.57
C ASP A 89 -13.57 18.68 3.31
N ILE A 90 -14.26 18.98 2.20
CA ILE A 90 -14.11 18.28 0.94
C ILE A 90 -13.24 19.10 -0.01
N THR A 91 -12.17 18.50 -0.47
CA THR A 91 -11.29 19.06 -1.49
C THR A 91 -11.81 18.70 -2.87
N VAL A 92 -11.93 19.70 -3.75
CA VAL A 92 -12.40 19.49 -5.13
C VAL A 92 -11.24 19.06 -6.03
N LEU A 93 -11.43 17.97 -6.77
CA LEU A 93 -10.55 17.49 -7.82
C LEU A 93 -11.27 17.62 -9.18
N GLN A 94 -10.93 18.66 -9.93
CA GLN A 94 -11.54 18.94 -11.23
C GLN A 94 -10.89 18.14 -12.33
N GLN A 95 -11.66 17.31 -13.04
CA GLN A 95 -11.16 16.61 -14.24
C GLN A 95 -11.14 17.56 -15.45
N PRO A 96 -10.19 17.35 -16.42
CA PRO A 96 -9.11 16.36 -16.38
C PRO A 96 -8.00 16.76 -15.42
N ILE A 97 -7.55 15.83 -14.59
CA ILE A 97 -6.41 16.04 -13.68
C ILE A 97 -5.12 15.84 -14.48
N GLN A 98 -4.31 16.86 -14.55
CA GLN A 98 -3.08 16.89 -15.34
C GLN A 98 -1.91 17.45 -14.53
N ASN A 99 -0.70 17.22 -15.02
CA ASN A 99 0.54 17.71 -14.40
C ASN A 99 0.69 17.25 -12.94
N ILE A 100 0.37 15.99 -12.68
CA ILE A 100 0.45 15.40 -11.35
C ILE A 100 1.90 15.43 -10.84
N TYR A 101 2.08 15.82 -9.58
CA TYR A 101 3.31 15.64 -8.83
C TYR A 101 3.24 14.34 -8.03
N LEU A 102 3.92 13.28 -8.52
CA LEU A 102 3.91 11.96 -7.92
C LEU A 102 5.13 11.74 -7.04
N VAL A 103 4.90 11.61 -5.74
CA VAL A 103 5.92 11.33 -4.71
C VAL A 103 5.81 9.91 -4.18
N ALA A 104 4.61 9.35 -4.13
CA ALA A 104 4.35 7.97 -3.74
C ALA A 104 4.87 6.99 -4.80
N SER A 105 6.09 6.49 -4.66
CA SER A 105 6.75 5.68 -5.69
C SER A 105 6.04 4.35 -5.99
N ALA A 106 5.28 3.80 -5.05
CA ALA A 106 4.48 2.59 -5.26
C ALA A 106 3.31 2.79 -6.24
N VAL A 107 2.88 4.04 -6.44
CA VAL A 107 1.74 4.42 -7.29
C VAL A 107 2.13 4.51 -8.77
N MET A 108 3.40 4.73 -9.08
CA MET A 108 3.87 4.87 -10.47
C MET A 108 3.47 3.67 -11.35
N ASP A 109 3.58 2.46 -10.81
CA ASP A 109 3.22 1.23 -11.51
C ASP A 109 1.72 1.14 -11.82
N MET A 110 0.88 1.70 -10.97
CA MET A 110 -0.56 1.82 -11.22
C MET A 110 -0.84 2.72 -12.41
N PHE A 111 -0.17 3.89 -12.50
CA PHE A 111 -0.31 4.79 -13.66
C PHE A 111 0.21 4.17 -14.96
N VAL A 112 1.27 3.37 -14.89
CA VAL A 112 1.75 2.60 -16.06
C VAL A 112 0.69 1.57 -16.49
N SER A 113 0.09 0.86 -15.54
CA SER A 113 -0.93 -0.16 -15.81
C SER A 113 -2.24 0.42 -16.36
N LEU A 114 -2.51 1.70 -16.07
CA LEU A 114 -3.65 2.46 -16.57
C LEU A 114 -3.40 3.10 -17.96
N ASP A 115 -2.18 3.02 -18.49
CA ASP A 115 -1.74 3.83 -19.66
C ASP A 115 -1.93 5.36 -19.46
N ALA A 116 -1.82 5.80 -18.19
CA ALA A 116 -2.06 7.18 -17.76
C ALA A 116 -0.78 7.92 -17.34
N LEU A 117 0.39 7.43 -17.76
CA LEU A 117 1.69 7.99 -17.38
C LEU A 117 1.87 9.44 -17.85
N ASP A 118 1.21 9.84 -18.93
CA ASP A 118 1.23 11.19 -19.52
C ASP A 118 0.53 12.24 -18.63
N THR A 119 -0.30 11.82 -17.67
CA THR A 119 -0.89 12.72 -16.67
C THR A 119 0.11 13.15 -15.60
N ILE A 120 1.21 12.40 -15.42
CA ILE A 120 2.26 12.70 -14.46
C ILE A 120 3.27 13.65 -15.12
N ARG A 121 3.50 14.81 -14.53
CA ARG A 121 4.50 15.78 -14.98
C ARG A 121 5.72 15.84 -14.08
N PHE A 122 5.54 15.52 -12.80
CA PHE A 122 6.61 15.66 -11.82
C PHE A 122 6.77 14.39 -10.98
N SER A 123 8.01 14.08 -10.66
CA SER A 123 8.37 12.94 -9.82
C SER A 123 9.12 13.39 -8.57
N GLY A 124 8.75 12.82 -7.42
CA GLY A 124 9.50 12.93 -6.16
C GLY A 124 10.76 12.08 -6.12
N THR A 125 10.92 11.17 -7.08
CA THR A 125 12.05 10.25 -7.22
C THR A 125 12.87 10.63 -8.45
N LYS A 126 14.20 10.63 -8.31
CA LYS A 126 15.12 10.89 -9.42
C LYS A 126 15.16 9.72 -10.41
N THR A 127 15.59 9.96 -11.64
CA THR A 127 15.69 8.94 -12.70
C THR A 127 16.42 7.67 -12.26
N GLU A 128 17.53 7.82 -11.50
CA GLU A 128 18.33 6.69 -11.03
C GLU A 128 17.64 5.84 -9.95
N GLY A 129 16.60 6.40 -9.31
CA GLY A 129 15.80 5.73 -8.28
C GLY A 129 14.62 4.96 -8.87
N TRP A 130 14.33 5.07 -10.16
CA TRP A 130 13.28 4.31 -10.81
C TRP A 130 13.78 2.98 -11.35
N TYR A 131 13.05 1.93 -11.06
CA TYR A 131 13.24 0.56 -11.55
C TYR A 131 12.04 0.09 -12.39
N ILE A 132 11.11 1.00 -12.71
CA ILE A 132 10.03 0.85 -13.69
C ILE A 132 10.52 1.48 -15.00
N ASP A 133 10.72 0.67 -16.03
CA ASP A 133 11.34 1.10 -17.28
C ASP A 133 10.59 2.24 -17.97
N ALA A 134 9.24 2.19 -17.97
CA ALA A 134 8.40 3.25 -18.54
C ALA A 134 8.59 4.60 -17.84
N ALA A 135 8.62 4.61 -16.50
CA ALA A 135 8.84 5.82 -15.72
C ALA A 135 10.24 6.39 -15.94
N LYS A 136 11.24 5.51 -16.00
CA LYS A 136 12.62 5.90 -16.26
C LYS A 136 12.78 6.52 -17.65
N ALA A 137 12.19 5.88 -18.68
CA ALA A 137 12.20 6.39 -20.04
C ALA A 137 11.50 7.75 -20.15
N ALA A 138 10.34 7.94 -19.53
CA ALA A 138 9.64 9.22 -19.49
C ALA A 138 10.48 10.33 -18.85
N MET A 139 11.23 10.03 -17.79
CA MET A 139 12.15 10.99 -17.17
C MET A 139 13.36 11.28 -18.07
N GLU A 140 13.96 10.29 -18.70
CA GLU A 140 15.08 10.46 -19.64
C GLU A 140 14.69 11.30 -20.86
N ASN A 141 13.44 11.16 -21.32
CA ASN A 141 12.88 11.96 -22.42
C ASN A 141 12.50 13.39 -21.99
N GLY A 142 12.37 13.68 -20.69
CA GLY A 142 11.90 14.95 -20.15
C GLY A 142 10.38 15.11 -20.13
N ASP A 143 9.64 14.03 -20.33
CA ASP A 143 8.17 13.99 -20.19
C ASP A 143 7.80 14.14 -18.71
N ILE A 144 8.55 13.47 -17.82
CA ILE A 144 8.45 13.61 -16.36
C ILE A 144 9.74 14.28 -15.83
N LEU A 145 9.57 15.28 -14.97
CA LEU A 145 10.66 16.04 -14.38
C LEU A 145 10.82 15.71 -12.89
N TYR A 146 12.05 15.64 -12.41
CA TYR A 146 12.27 15.59 -10.96
C TYR A 146 11.95 16.95 -10.33
N ALA A 147 11.03 16.98 -9.39
CA ALA A 147 10.60 18.22 -8.70
C ALA A 147 10.79 18.17 -7.18
N GLY A 148 11.84 17.47 -6.72
CA GLY A 148 12.14 17.34 -5.30
C GLY A 148 11.41 16.15 -4.65
N LYS A 149 11.81 15.84 -3.42
CA LYS A 149 11.21 14.77 -2.60
C LYS A 149 10.13 15.34 -1.67
N TYR A 150 9.33 14.48 -1.03
CA TYR A 150 8.26 14.85 -0.08
C TYR A 150 8.64 15.97 0.91
N SER A 151 9.88 16.03 1.40
CA SER A 151 10.32 17.00 2.40
C SER A 151 10.97 18.27 1.81
N ALA A 152 11.11 18.36 0.50
CA ALA A 152 11.74 19.49 -0.19
C ALA A 152 11.33 19.56 -1.67
N PRO A 153 10.04 19.86 -1.96
CA PRO A 153 9.55 20.05 -3.32
C PRO A 153 10.16 21.31 -3.97
N ASP A 154 10.32 21.29 -5.27
CA ASP A 154 10.61 22.46 -6.08
C ASP A 154 9.30 23.20 -6.40
N TYR A 155 8.85 24.03 -5.47
CA TYR A 155 7.58 24.78 -5.59
C TYR A 155 7.54 25.67 -6.84
N GLU A 156 8.68 26.26 -7.23
CA GLU A 156 8.75 27.13 -8.39
C GLU A 156 8.43 26.34 -9.67
N GLN A 157 9.06 25.18 -9.84
CA GLN A 157 8.82 24.30 -10.98
C GLN A 157 7.40 23.74 -11.01
N ILE A 158 6.88 23.31 -9.87
CA ILE A 158 5.55 22.74 -9.71
C ILE A 158 4.47 23.77 -10.07
N LEU A 159 4.59 25.00 -9.57
CA LEU A 159 3.65 26.09 -9.82
C LEU A 159 3.73 26.61 -11.27
N ALA A 160 4.94 26.71 -11.84
CA ALA A 160 5.13 27.22 -13.19
C ALA A 160 4.44 26.40 -14.28
N GLN A 161 4.13 25.14 -14.01
CA GLN A 161 3.46 24.23 -14.94
C GLN A 161 2.06 23.80 -14.48
N ASN A 162 1.44 24.54 -13.57
CA ASN A 162 0.06 24.34 -13.11
C ASN A 162 -0.19 22.89 -12.64
N CYS A 163 0.54 22.44 -11.63
CA CYS A 163 0.31 21.13 -11.00
C CYS A 163 -1.16 21.00 -10.55
N GLY A 164 -1.85 19.97 -11.02
CA GLY A 164 -3.28 19.76 -10.72
C GLY A 164 -3.54 18.93 -9.45
N LEU A 165 -2.56 18.12 -9.04
CA LEU A 165 -2.65 17.24 -7.88
C LEU A 165 -1.25 16.82 -7.43
N ALA A 166 -0.99 16.84 -6.13
CA ALA A 166 0.15 16.16 -5.52
C ALA A 166 -0.29 14.83 -4.92
N ILE A 167 0.35 13.73 -5.32
CA ILE A 167 0.14 12.40 -4.73
C ILE A 167 1.35 12.11 -3.85
N GLU A 168 1.18 12.30 -2.57
CA GLU A 168 2.20 12.13 -1.55
C GLU A 168 2.16 10.73 -0.93
N ASN A 169 3.24 10.33 -0.30
CA ASN A 169 3.27 9.15 0.57
C ASN A 169 3.16 9.57 2.03
N THR A 170 2.91 8.62 2.92
CA THR A 170 2.72 8.87 4.35
C THR A 170 3.91 9.51 5.07
N MET A 171 5.10 9.54 4.44
CA MET A 171 6.26 10.26 4.98
C MET A 171 6.04 11.77 5.05
N ILE A 172 5.05 12.31 4.31
CA ILE A 172 4.68 13.73 4.38
C ILE A 172 4.27 14.15 5.80
N SER A 173 3.75 13.22 6.61
CA SER A 173 3.41 13.47 8.01
C SER A 173 4.58 13.92 8.89
N HIS A 174 5.82 13.65 8.46
CA HIS A 174 7.03 14.15 9.13
C HIS A 174 7.40 15.59 8.76
N THR A 175 6.74 16.14 7.74
CA THR A 175 6.93 17.51 7.24
C THR A 175 5.59 18.15 6.87
N PRO A 176 4.65 18.28 7.83
CA PRO A 176 3.29 18.75 7.56
C PRO A 176 3.28 20.17 6.95
N GLU A 177 4.32 20.98 7.19
CA GLU A 177 4.48 22.29 6.60
C GLU A 177 4.60 22.24 5.06
N VAL A 178 5.06 21.14 4.49
CA VAL A 178 5.15 20.96 3.03
C VAL A 178 3.75 20.76 2.46
N GLN A 179 2.94 19.90 3.07
CA GLN A 179 1.55 19.69 2.67
C GLN A 179 0.77 21.00 2.76
N GLU A 180 0.82 21.68 3.92
CA GLU A 180 0.18 22.99 4.09
C GLU A 180 0.61 24.02 3.04
N GLN A 181 1.88 23.99 2.61
CA GLN A 181 2.37 24.94 1.62
C GLN A 181 1.85 24.62 0.21
N LEU A 182 1.75 23.34 -0.18
CA LEU A 182 1.13 22.92 -1.44
C LEU A 182 -0.33 23.36 -1.49
N GLU A 183 -1.08 23.08 -0.42
CA GLU A 183 -2.50 23.46 -0.28
C GLU A 183 -2.71 24.99 -0.31
N LYS A 184 -1.83 25.77 0.32
CA LYS A 184 -1.83 27.27 0.24
C LYS A 184 -1.60 27.76 -1.18
N PHE A 185 -0.88 27.02 -2.00
CA PHE A 185 -0.70 27.32 -3.42
C PHE A 185 -1.88 26.85 -4.28
N GLY A 186 -2.91 26.25 -3.67
CA GLY A 186 -4.09 25.74 -4.36
C GLY A 186 -3.88 24.40 -5.05
N ILE A 187 -2.81 23.68 -4.68
CA ILE A 187 -2.54 22.32 -5.17
C ILE A 187 -3.17 21.33 -4.19
N PRO A 188 -4.19 20.56 -4.60
CA PRO A 188 -4.71 19.48 -3.78
C PRO A 188 -3.61 18.47 -3.43
N VAL A 189 -3.65 17.93 -2.21
CA VAL A 189 -2.72 16.88 -1.76
C VAL A 189 -3.53 15.65 -1.38
N LEU A 190 -3.27 14.54 -2.05
CA LEU A 190 -3.79 13.21 -1.72
C LEU A 190 -2.64 12.37 -1.19
N VAL A 191 -2.77 11.84 0.01
CA VAL A 191 -1.77 10.94 0.59
C VAL A 191 -2.14 9.50 0.26
N ASP A 192 -1.23 8.80 -0.41
CA ASP A 192 -1.39 7.38 -0.73
C ASP A 192 -1.16 6.51 0.50
N HIS A 193 -2.16 5.72 0.86
CA HIS A 193 -2.11 4.74 1.94
C HIS A 193 -2.09 3.29 1.45
N SER A 194 -1.90 3.05 0.15
CA SER A 194 -1.86 1.69 -0.42
C SER A 194 -0.84 0.80 0.28
N SER A 195 0.26 1.41 0.72
CA SER A 195 1.33 0.72 1.44
C SER A 195 0.92 0.25 2.85
N TYR A 196 -0.20 0.73 3.39
CA TYR A 196 -0.76 0.33 4.68
C TYR A 196 -1.91 -0.68 4.55
N GLU A 197 -2.22 -1.12 3.34
CA GLU A 197 -3.15 -2.23 3.16
C GLU A 197 -2.51 -3.54 3.62
N PRO A 198 -3.14 -4.29 4.53
CA PRO A 198 -2.57 -5.53 5.05
C PRO A 198 -2.65 -6.68 4.04
N ASN A 199 -3.56 -6.58 3.07
CA ASN A 199 -3.73 -7.55 2.00
C ASN A 199 -3.03 -7.06 0.73
N PRO A 200 -2.18 -7.86 0.07
CA PRO A 200 -1.55 -7.46 -1.19
C PRO A 200 -2.57 -7.09 -2.27
N LEU A 201 -3.71 -7.77 -2.37
CA LEU A 201 -4.79 -7.35 -3.28
C LEU A 201 -5.45 -6.04 -2.87
N GLY A 202 -5.51 -5.70 -1.57
CA GLY A 202 -5.95 -4.38 -1.14
C GLY A 202 -5.03 -3.27 -1.66
N ARG A 203 -3.71 -3.53 -1.70
CA ARG A 203 -2.75 -2.57 -2.28
C ARG A 203 -2.96 -2.36 -3.76
N THR A 204 -3.14 -3.45 -4.53
CA THR A 204 -3.37 -3.35 -5.98
C THR A 204 -4.72 -2.72 -6.30
N GLU A 205 -5.73 -2.89 -5.45
CA GLU A 205 -7.08 -2.34 -5.66
C GLU A 205 -7.12 -0.80 -5.63
N TRP A 206 -6.10 -0.14 -5.09
CA TRP A 206 -5.94 1.32 -5.21
C TRP A 206 -5.84 1.80 -6.66
N VAL A 207 -5.53 0.93 -7.62
CA VAL A 207 -5.57 1.26 -9.05
C VAL A 207 -6.94 1.79 -9.47
N LYS A 208 -8.05 1.34 -8.83
CA LYS A 208 -9.41 1.83 -9.10
C LYS A 208 -9.58 3.31 -8.72
N LEU A 209 -8.96 3.75 -7.62
CA LEU A 209 -8.94 5.17 -7.24
C LEU A 209 -8.23 6.00 -8.31
N TYR A 210 -7.07 5.55 -8.78
CA TYR A 210 -6.30 6.27 -9.78
C TYR A 210 -6.94 6.20 -11.18
N GLY A 211 -7.63 5.09 -11.51
CA GLY A 211 -8.47 4.99 -12.70
C GLY A 211 -9.56 6.05 -12.71
N LEU A 212 -10.30 6.21 -11.60
CA LEU A 212 -11.31 7.26 -11.45
C LEU A 212 -10.71 8.67 -11.63
N LEU A 213 -9.53 8.95 -11.03
CA LEU A 213 -8.88 10.26 -11.12
C LEU A 213 -8.46 10.61 -12.55
N THR A 214 -8.10 9.62 -13.35
CA THR A 214 -7.54 9.80 -14.70
C THR A 214 -8.54 9.48 -15.82
N GLY A 215 -9.75 9.00 -15.49
CA GLY A 215 -10.77 8.59 -16.47
C GLY A 215 -10.44 7.26 -17.16
N HIS A 216 -9.76 6.35 -16.44
CA HIS A 216 -9.33 5.03 -16.94
C HIS A 216 -9.91 3.90 -16.07
N GLU A 217 -11.21 4.00 -15.74
CA GLU A 217 -11.87 3.05 -14.83
C GLU A 217 -11.95 1.63 -15.42
N GLU A 218 -12.12 1.49 -16.75
CA GLU A 218 -12.14 0.18 -17.41
C GLU A 218 -10.77 -0.50 -17.36
N GLU A 219 -9.69 0.25 -17.58
CA GLU A 219 -8.31 -0.21 -17.47
C GLU A 219 -7.97 -0.59 -16.03
N ALA A 220 -8.49 0.17 -15.06
CA ALA A 220 -8.30 -0.12 -13.64
C ALA A 220 -8.93 -1.43 -13.22
N GLU A 221 -10.18 -1.69 -13.63
CA GLU A 221 -10.85 -2.97 -13.37
C GLU A 221 -10.10 -4.14 -14.05
N ALA A 222 -9.63 -3.96 -15.27
CA ALA A 222 -8.87 -4.99 -15.98
C ALA A 222 -7.50 -5.26 -15.32
N ALA A 223 -6.80 -4.21 -14.89
CA ALA A 223 -5.51 -4.33 -14.22
C ALA A 223 -5.66 -5.02 -12.84
N PHE A 224 -6.68 -4.64 -12.07
CA PHE A 224 -6.98 -5.30 -10.80
C PHE A 224 -7.37 -6.76 -10.99
N ALA A 225 -8.25 -7.07 -11.97
CA ALA A 225 -8.66 -8.45 -12.25
C ALA A 225 -7.46 -9.34 -12.61
N LYS A 226 -6.51 -8.84 -13.39
CA LYS A 226 -5.26 -9.57 -13.72
C LYS A 226 -4.51 -9.98 -12.45
N GLU A 227 -4.37 -9.07 -11.49
CA GLU A 227 -3.70 -9.38 -10.21
C GLU A 227 -4.51 -10.37 -9.36
N ALA A 228 -5.84 -10.20 -9.27
CA ALA A 228 -6.70 -11.12 -8.55
C ALA A 228 -6.62 -12.54 -9.12
N ASP A 229 -6.65 -12.69 -10.45
CA ASP A 229 -6.48 -13.98 -11.14
C ASP A 229 -5.13 -14.62 -10.83
N ALA A 230 -4.05 -13.82 -10.78
CA ALA A 230 -2.72 -14.32 -10.44
C ALA A 230 -2.65 -14.86 -9.01
N PHE A 231 -3.30 -14.20 -8.06
CA PHE A 231 -3.40 -14.70 -6.67
C PHE A 231 -4.32 -15.92 -6.57
N GLU A 232 -5.43 -15.97 -7.30
CA GLU A 232 -6.33 -17.13 -7.32
C GLU A 232 -5.61 -18.39 -7.83
N ALA A 233 -4.79 -18.25 -8.86
CA ALA A 233 -3.99 -19.35 -9.42
C ALA A 233 -3.04 -19.98 -8.39
N ILE A 234 -2.56 -19.21 -7.41
CA ILE A 234 -1.65 -19.68 -6.36
C ILE A 234 -2.43 -20.20 -5.15
N SER A 235 -3.59 -19.61 -4.83
CA SER A 235 -4.35 -19.89 -3.60
C SER A 235 -4.85 -21.33 -3.50
N GLY A 236 -4.94 -22.06 -4.62
CA GLY A 236 -5.32 -23.47 -4.68
C GLY A 236 -4.18 -24.45 -4.39
N GLU A 237 -2.94 -23.97 -4.28
CA GLU A 237 -1.76 -24.79 -4.06
C GLU A 237 -1.64 -25.21 -2.59
N ALA A 238 -1.11 -26.43 -2.38
CA ALA A 238 -0.97 -26.97 -1.04
C ALA A 238 0.10 -26.22 -0.24
N ALA A 239 -0.14 -26.02 1.07
CA ALA A 239 0.87 -25.49 1.98
C ALA A 239 2.14 -26.35 1.92
N THR A 240 3.29 -25.70 1.71
CA THR A 240 4.57 -26.38 1.53
C THR A 240 5.19 -26.84 2.87
N GLY A 241 4.69 -26.31 3.99
CA GLY A 241 5.27 -26.53 5.32
C GLY A 241 6.65 -25.88 5.50
N LYS A 242 7.09 -25.04 4.57
CA LYS A 242 8.38 -24.34 4.60
C LYS A 242 8.27 -23.01 5.32
N THR A 243 9.31 -22.65 6.05
CA THR A 243 9.45 -21.39 6.76
C THR A 243 10.38 -20.43 6.02
N VAL A 244 10.01 -19.14 6.00
CA VAL A 244 10.75 -18.09 5.28
C VAL A 244 11.11 -16.94 6.23
N ALA A 245 12.38 -16.53 6.21
CA ALA A 245 12.84 -15.27 6.79
C ALA A 245 13.02 -14.22 5.69
N PHE A 246 12.32 -13.10 5.80
CA PHE A 246 12.45 -11.95 4.90
C PHE A 246 13.02 -10.76 5.67
N PHE A 247 14.18 -10.24 5.25
CA PHE A 247 14.89 -9.19 5.98
C PHE A 247 15.93 -8.47 5.11
N TYR A 248 16.44 -7.36 5.63
CA TYR A 248 17.71 -6.79 5.19
C TYR A 248 18.56 -6.43 6.42
N ILE A 249 19.85 -6.21 6.20
CA ILE A 249 20.77 -5.75 7.26
C ILE A 249 21.03 -4.28 7.06
N THR A 250 20.69 -3.48 8.07
CA THR A 250 20.87 -2.03 8.08
C THR A 250 22.35 -1.65 8.08
N SER A 251 22.64 -0.39 7.74
CA SER A 251 24.01 0.17 7.85
C SER A 251 24.58 0.10 9.26
N ASN A 252 23.76 -0.05 10.30
CA ASN A 252 24.17 -0.23 11.69
C ASN A 252 24.44 -1.72 12.05
N GLY A 253 24.22 -2.63 11.10
CA GLY A 253 24.44 -4.08 11.32
C GLY A 253 23.28 -4.80 12.02
N GLU A 254 22.11 -4.20 12.11
CA GLU A 254 20.89 -4.79 12.65
C GLU A 254 20.06 -5.46 11.53
N ALA A 255 19.37 -6.55 11.86
CA ALA A 255 18.39 -7.12 10.94
C ALA A 255 17.07 -6.33 11.02
N ASN A 256 16.61 -5.80 9.88
CA ASN A 256 15.28 -5.21 9.77
C ASN A 256 14.33 -6.24 9.16
N VAL A 257 13.27 -6.56 9.89
CA VAL A 257 12.26 -7.56 9.53
C VAL A 257 10.88 -6.92 9.45
N ARG A 258 9.94 -7.59 8.79
CA ARG A 258 8.55 -7.16 8.74
C ARG A 258 7.79 -7.68 9.96
N LYS A 259 6.85 -6.88 10.48
CA LYS A 259 5.87 -7.35 11.45
C LYS A 259 4.81 -8.20 10.77
N SER A 260 4.09 -9.01 11.54
CA SER A 260 3.18 -10.04 11.04
C SER A 260 2.01 -9.50 10.21
N ALA A 261 1.54 -8.29 10.49
CA ALA A 261 0.43 -7.66 9.79
C ALA A 261 0.81 -7.00 8.45
N ASP A 262 2.10 -6.94 8.11
CA ASP A 262 2.56 -6.40 6.81
C ASP A 262 2.17 -7.34 5.65
N TYR A 263 1.94 -6.76 4.47
CA TYR A 263 1.52 -7.50 3.28
C TYR A 263 2.56 -8.53 2.80
N LEU A 264 3.86 -8.34 3.06
CA LEU A 264 4.93 -9.27 2.66
C LEU A 264 4.80 -10.64 3.38
N PRO A 265 4.63 -10.71 4.72
CA PRO A 265 4.22 -11.93 5.41
C PRO A 265 2.99 -12.59 4.79
N LYS A 266 1.97 -11.79 4.43
CA LYS A 266 0.76 -12.31 3.80
C LYS A 266 1.02 -12.92 2.42
N MET A 267 1.89 -12.33 1.60
CA MET A 267 2.31 -12.92 0.33
C MET A 267 3.03 -14.27 0.54
N ILE A 268 3.89 -14.37 1.55
CA ILE A 268 4.56 -15.64 1.90
C ILE A 268 3.54 -16.71 2.28
N GLU A 269 2.49 -16.36 3.04
CA GLU A 269 1.42 -17.28 3.40
C GLU A 269 0.60 -17.72 2.18
N LEU A 270 0.22 -16.76 1.31
CA LEU A 270 -0.51 -17.04 0.07
C LEU A 270 0.31 -17.91 -0.90
N ALA A 271 1.64 -17.77 -0.88
CA ALA A 271 2.57 -18.64 -1.60
C ALA A 271 2.70 -20.06 -0.99
N GLY A 272 1.98 -20.38 0.09
CA GLY A 272 2.03 -21.66 0.77
C GLY A 272 3.20 -21.84 1.75
N GLY A 273 3.92 -20.76 2.08
CA GLY A 273 4.96 -20.74 3.09
C GLY A 273 4.46 -20.31 4.47
N THR A 274 5.38 -20.23 5.42
CA THR A 274 5.12 -19.65 6.75
C THR A 274 6.18 -18.60 7.04
N TYR A 275 5.78 -17.36 7.29
CA TYR A 275 6.70 -16.33 7.73
C TYR A 275 7.23 -16.64 9.13
N ILE A 276 8.55 -16.57 9.33
CA ILE A 276 9.17 -17.03 10.59
C ILE A 276 8.77 -16.17 11.80
N PHE A 277 8.50 -14.87 11.57
CA PHE A 277 8.09 -13.90 12.60
C PHE A 277 6.59 -13.60 12.59
N ARG A 278 5.75 -14.62 12.34
CA ARG A 278 4.29 -14.50 12.23
C ARG A 278 3.57 -13.96 13.48
N GLU A 279 4.25 -13.89 14.63
CA GLU A 279 3.70 -13.38 15.89
C GLU A 279 4.35 -12.04 16.28
N LEU A 280 5.11 -11.41 15.37
CA LEU A 280 5.83 -10.16 15.66
C LEU A 280 4.95 -8.95 15.35
N GLY A 281 4.66 -8.14 16.38
CA GLY A 281 3.86 -6.92 16.29
C GLY A 281 2.36 -7.16 16.47
N ASP A 282 1.59 -6.09 16.41
CA ASP A 282 0.13 -6.11 16.54
C ASP A 282 -0.55 -6.19 15.16
N GLU A 283 -1.80 -6.67 15.12
CA GLU A 283 -2.55 -6.83 13.87
C GLU A 283 -2.81 -5.50 13.13
N ASP A 284 -2.81 -4.38 13.85
CA ASP A 284 -3.03 -3.04 13.29
C ASP A 284 -1.74 -2.38 12.75
N ASP A 285 -0.59 -3.05 12.85
CA ASP A 285 0.73 -2.54 12.49
C ASP A 285 1.13 -2.88 11.02
N ALA A 286 0.19 -2.83 10.07
CA ALA A 286 0.51 -2.96 8.65
C ALA A 286 1.66 -2.00 8.29
N MET A 287 2.56 -2.35 7.41
CA MET A 287 3.77 -1.57 7.08
C MET A 287 4.83 -1.47 8.19
N SER A 288 4.57 -1.91 9.39
CA SER A 288 5.59 -1.82 10.43
C SER A 288 6.75 -2.76 10.17
N THR A 289 7.93 -2.23 10.39
CA THR A 289 9.15 -3.00 10.46
C THR A 289 9.72 -2.95 11.87
N LEU A 290 10.56 -3.89 12.20
CA LEU A 290 11.33 -3.89 13.43
C LEU A 290 12.80 -4.15 13.10
N SER A 291 13.68 -3.29 13.62
CA SER A 291 15.13 -3.58 13.63
C SER A 291 15.49 -4.29 14.93
N MET A 292 16.21 -5.38 14.81
CA MET A 292 16.67 -6.19 15.95
C MET A 292 18.16 -6.53 15.82
N GLN A 293 18.81 -6.76 16.96
CA GLN A 293 20.19 -7.17 16.97
C GLN A 293 20.36 -8.53 16.31
N MET A 294 21.51 -8.77 15.67
CA MET A 294 21.75 -10.00 14.90
C MET A 294 21.66 -11.27 15.75
N GLU A 295 21.94 -11.20 17.05
CA GLU A 295 21.78 -12.32 17.99
C GLU A 295 20.31 -12.67 18.22
N GLU A 296 19.44 -11.67 18.31
CA GLU A 296 17.99 -11.84 18.42
C GLU A 296 17.41 -12.41 17.12
N PHE A 297 17.80 -11.83 15.98
CA PHE A 297 17.46 -12.35 14.67
C PHE A 297 17.89 -13.80 14.48
N TYR A 298 19.12 -14.13 14.88
CA TYR A 298 19.60 -15.50 14.86
C TYR A 298 18.73 -16.44 15.71
N ALA A 299 18.41 -16.03 16.94
CA ALA A 299 17.58 -16.85 17.81
C ALA A 299 16.19 -17.14 17.20
N GLY A 300 15.59 -16.17 16.51
CA GLY A 300 14.26 -16.29 15.91
C GLY A 300 14.24 -16.95 14.52
N ALA A 301 15.28 -16.78 13.71
CA ALA A 301 15.26 -17.12 12.28
C ALA A 301 16.28 -18.17 11.82
N LYS A 302 17.18 -18.65 12.69
CA LYS A 302 18.25 -19.59 12.30
C LYS A 302 17.76 -20.92 11.70
N ASP A 303 16.57 -21.33 12.07
CA ASP A 303 15.96 -22.59 11.63
C ASP A 303 15.01 -22.41 10.42
N ALA A 304 14.89 -21.20 9.85
CA ALA A 304 14.12 -20.94 8.64
C ALA A 304 14.65 -21.80 7.48
N ASP A 305 13.71 -22.39 6.70
CA ASP A 305 14.03 -23.20 5.54
C ASP A 305 14.61 -22.36 4.39
N TYR A 306 14.13 -21.13 4.26
CA TYR A 306 14.49 -20.19 3.21
C TYR A 306 14.80 -18.81 3.78
N ILE A 307 15.74 -18.11 3.15
CA ILE A 307 16.02 -16.69 3.38
C ILE A 307 15.76 -15.93 2.09
N ILE A 308 15.02 -14.82 2.20
CA ILE A 308 14.88 -13.81 1.17
C ILE A 308 15.49 -12.50 1.70
N TYR A 309 16.61 -12.09 1.11
CA TYR A 309 17.22 -10.79 1.40
C TYR A 309 16.53 -9.68 0.59
N ASN A 310 16.05 -8.66 1.27
CA ASN A 310 15.44 -7.51 0.64
C ASN A 310 16.50 -6.53 0.12
N SER A 311 16.65 -6.41 -1.18
CA SER A 311 17.65 -5.55 -1.83
C SER A 311 17.24 -4.09 -2.02
N THR A 312 15.98 -3.74 -1.71
CA THR A 312 15.43 -2.42 -2.06
C THR A 312 16.04 -1.27 -1.25
N ILE A 313 16.56 -1.55 -0.07
CA ILE A 313 17.09 -0.55 0.87
C ILE A 313 18.62 -0.49 0.81
N GLU A 314 19.31 -1.60 1.09
CA GLU A 314 20.76 -1.64 1.25
C GLU A 314 21.50 -2.23 0.02
N GLY A 315 20.79 -2.31 -1.11
CA GLY A 315 21.32 -2.76 -2.39
C GLY A 315 21.26 -4.25 -2.62
N GLN A 316 21.42 -4.64 -3.88
CA GLN A 316 21.42 -6.03 -4.32
C GLN A 316 22.71 -6.74 -3.89
N LEU A 317 22.58 -8.03 -3.61
CA LEU A 317 23.69 -8.94 -3.39
C LEU A 317 23.85 -9.84 -4.60
N SER A 318 25.07 -10.17 -4.96
CA SER A 318 25.40 -11.05 -6.08
C SER A 318 25.82 -12.46 -5.64
N SER A 319 26.12 -12.65 -4.35
CA SER A 319 26.59 -13.92 -3.81
C SER A 319 26.26 -14.08 -2.32
N VAL A 320 26.31 -15.31 -1.84
CA VAL A 320 26.24 -15.63 -0.41
C VAL A 320 27.41 -14.99 0.35
N ASP A 321 28.60 -14.89 -0.24
CA ASP A 321 29.76 -14.25 0.40
C ASP A 321 29.48 -12.76 0.70
N GLU A 322 28.81 -12.04 -0.17
CA GLU A 322 28.41 -10.65 0.10
C GLU A 322 27.40 -10.55 1.25
N LEU A 323 26.47 -11.51 1.35
CA LEU A 323 25.55 -11.60 2.48
C LEU A 323 26.31 -11.87 3.79
N LEU A 324 27.25 -12.81 3.79
CA LEU A 324 28.07 -13.14 4.95
C LEU A 324 29.03 -12.02 5.35
N ALA A 325 29.46 -11.19 4.40
CA ALA A 325 30.24 -9.98 4.68
C ALA A 325 29.45 -8.94 5.47
N LYS A 326 28.10 -8.88 5.29
CA LYS A 326 27.22 -8.02 6.11
C LYS A 326 27.10 -8.55 7.56
N SER A 327 27.03 -9.87 7.74
CA SER A 327 27.04 -10.52 9.06
C SER A 327 27.53 -11.97 8.98
N PRO A 328 28.71 -12.28 9.52
CA PRO A 328 29.22 -13.64 9.55
C PRO A 328 28.34 -14.64 10.34
N LEU A 329 27.47 -14.15 11.22
CA LEU A 329 26.55 -14.98 12.00
C LEU A 329 25.58 -15.76 11.10
N LEU A 330 25.25 -15.22 9.92
CA LEU A 330 24.36 -15.84 8.94
C LEU A 330 24.88 -17.19 8.42
N GLN A 331 26.19 -17.44 8.48
CA GLN A 331 26.76 -18.75 8.13
C GLN A 331 26.20 -19.93 8.94
N LYS A 332 25.63 -19.64 10.14
CA LYS A 332 25.03 -20.64 11.02
C LYS A 332 23.56 -20.91 10.73
N PHE A 333 22.94 -20.17 9.81
CA PHE A 333 21.54 -20.35 9.45
C PHE A 333 21.35 -21.59 8.59
N LYS A 334 20.28 -22.36 8.86
CA LYS A 334 19.91 -23.54 8.10
C LYS A 334 19.83 -23.25 6.60
N ALA A 335 19.11 -22.19 6.22
CA ALA A 335 18.94 -21.82 4.81
C ALA A 335 20.28 -21.55 4.11
N VAL A 336 21.25 -20.94 4.78
CA VAL A 336 22.60 -20.71 4.22
C VAL A 336 23.35 -22.02 4.04
N GLN A 337 23.26 -22.93 5.01
CA GLN A 337 23.95 -24.23 4.95
C GLN A 337 23.34 -25.14 3.87
N GLU A 338 22.03 -25.02 3.59
CA GLU A 338 21.32 -25.80 2.60
C GLU A 338 21.27 -25.14 1.20
N GLY A 339 21.80 -23.91 1.06
CA GLY A 339 21.81 -23.16 -0.22
C GLY A 339 20.44 -22.64 -0.63
N HIS A 340 19.58 -22.32 0.34
CA HIS A 340 18.24 -21.75 0.15
C HIS A 340 18.24 -20.25 0.45
N VAL A 341 19.12 -19.51 -0.21
CA VAL A 341 19.29 -18.06 -0.02
C VAL A 341 18.93 -17.34 -1.30
N TYR A 342 17.98 -16.43 -1.20
CA TYR A 342 17.46 -15.64 -2.31
C TYR A 342 17.56 -14.16 -2.01
N CYS A 343 17.57 -13.36 -3.07
CA CYS A 343 17.59 -11.92 -2.99
C CYS A 343 16.46 -11.37 -3.87
N THR A 344 15.81 -10.28 -3.47
CA THR A 344 14.83 -9.60 -4.30
C THR A 344 15.51 -8.75 -5.37
N THR A 345 14.80 -8.49 -6.47
CA THR A 345 15.15 -7.40 -7.38
C THR A 345 14.87 -6.03 -6.72
N LYS A 346 15.46 -4.96 -7.24
CA LYS A 346 15.34 -3.62 -6.63
C LYS A 346 13.96 -2.98 -6.76
N ASN A 347 13.16 -3.42 -7.71
CA ASN A 347 11.85 -2.87 -8.01
C ASN A 347 10.72 -3.42 -7.12
N LEU A 348 10.99 -4.30 -6.17
CA LEU A 348 9.98 -4.94 -5.33
C LEU A 348 8.92 -3.96 -4.78
N TYR A 349 9.34 -2.79 -4.26
CA TYR A 349 8.42 -1.81 -3.68
C TYR A 349 7.80 -0.85 -4.69
N GLN A 350 8.26 -0.87 -5.92
CA GLN A 350 7.70 -0.07 -7.01
C GLN A 350 6.73 -0.88 -7.89
N SER A 351 6.79 -2.21 -7.86
CA SER A 351 6.01 -3.13 -8.70
C SER A 351 4.69 -3.52 -8.01
N THR A 352 3.84 -2.54 -7.74
CA THR A 352 2.58 -2.75 -7.01
C THR A 352 1.56 -3.54 -7.84
N MET A 353 1.60 -3.42 -9.15
CA MET A 353 0.73 -4.16 -10.08
C MET A 353 1.34 -5.48 -10.57
N GLU A 354 2.31 -6.02 -9.79
CA GLU A 354 2.97 -7.31 -10.04
C GLU A 354 3.09 -8.15 -8.76
N LEU A 355 2.31 -7.84 -7.74
CA LEU A 355 2.36 -8.56 -6.45
C LEU A 355 1.93 -10.03 -6.62
N GLY A 356 1.04 -10.33 -7.57
CA GLY A 356 0.69 -11.69 -7.96
C GLY A 356 1.90 -12.45 -8.51
N THR A 357 2.65 -11.86 -9.43
CA THR A 357 3.89 -12.44 -9.99
C THR A 357 4.95 -12.66 -8.90
N ILE A 358 5.13 -11.68 -7.99
CA ILE A 358 6.07 -11.80 -6.86
C ILE A 358 5.68 -12.94 -5.93
N THR A 359 4.37 -13.10 -5.66
CA THR A 359 3.85 -14.19 -4.83
C THR A 359 4.05 -15.54 -5.51
N SER A 360 3.86 -15.61 -6.85
CA SER A 360 4.17 -16.79 -7.66
C SER A 360 5.65 -17.17 -7.60
N ASP A 361 6.55 -16.19 -7.68
CA ASP A 361 7.99 -16.42 -7.53
C ASP A 361 8.32 -17.02 -6.15
N ILE A 362 7.70 -16.52 -5.09
CA ILE A 362 7.85 -17.09 -3.74
C ILE A 362 7.36 -18.53 -3.71
N HIS A 363 6.18 -18.82 -4.30
CA HIS A 363 5.66 -20.19 -4.37
C HIS A 363 6.62 -21.11 -5.12
N ARG A 364 7.06 -20.72 -6.31
CA ARG A 364 8.01 -21.48 -7.14
C ARG A 364 9.31 -21.75 -6.40
N MET A 365 9.85 -20.76 -5.71
CA MET A 365 11.01 -20.93 -4.82
C MET A 365 10.76 -22.02 -3.77
N LEU A 366 9.58 -22.00 -3.11
CA LEU A 366 9.25 -22.93 -2.02
C LEU A 366 9.08 -24.38 -2.49
N VAL A 367 8.65 -24.60 -3.74
CA VAL A 367 8.50 -25.93 -4.34
C VAL A 367 9.74 -26.41 -5.10
N GLY A 368 10.78 -25.56 -5.19
CA GLY A 368 12.05 -25.89 -5.85
C GLY A 368 12.02 -25.73 -7.38
N ASP A 369 11.06 -24.99 -7.92
CA ASP A 369 10.98 -24.58 -9.33
C ASP A 369 11.56 -23.15 -9.47
N ASP A 370 12.83 -22.96 -9.17
CA ASP A 370 13.48 -21.65 -9.03
C ASP A 370 14.30 -21.20 -10.27
N GLY A 371 14.09 -21.84 -11.42
CA GLY A 371 14.90 -21.64 -12.63
C GLY A 371 14.82 -20.25 -13.27
N ASP A 372 13.59 -19.68 -13.38
CA ASP A 372 13.34 -18.41 -14.08
C ASP A 372 12.36 -17.55 -13.25
N LEU A 373 12.83 -17.03 -12.10
CA LEU A 373 12.08 -16.11 -11.28
C LEU A 373 12.26 -14.68 -11.78
N THR A 374 11.20 -13.88 -11.71
CA THR A 374 11.19 -12.49 -12.20
C THR A 374 11.68 -11.51 -11.13
N TYR A 375 11.22 -11.68 -9.89
CA TYR A 375 11.45 -10.74 -8.78
C TYR A 375 12.37 -11.29 -7.70
N LEU A 376 12.71 -12.55 -7.79
CA LEU A 376 13.67 -13.22 -6.90
C LEU A 376 14.78 -13.85 -7.71
N TYR A 377 15.94 -13.98 -7.12
CA TYR A 377 17.05 -14.76 -7.67
C TYR A 377 17.85 -15.42 -6.55
N LYS A 378 18.38 -16.60 -6.84
CA LYS A 378 19.17 -17.38 -5.89
C LYS A 378 20.58 -16.82 -5.76
N LEU A 379 21.07 -16.69 -4.54
CA LEU A 379 22.48 -16.39 -4.27
C LEU A 379 23.30 -17.68 -4.26
N ASN A 380 24.45 -17.68 -4.94
CA ASN A 380 25.36 -18.79 -5.04
C ASN A 380 26.69 -18.51 -4.35
#